data_a1f5e244942a806ed34ff8c9d439d2ad
#
_entry.id   a1f5e244942a806ed34ff8c9d439d2ad
#
_cell.length_a   1.000
_cell.length_b   1.000
_cell.length_c   1.000
_cell.angle_alpha   90.00
_cell.angle_beta   90.00
_cell.angle_gamma   90.00
#
_symmetry.space_group_name_H-M   'P 1'
#
loop_
_entity.id
_entity.type
_entity.pdbx_description
1 polymer ?
#
loop_
_entity_poly.entity_id
_entity_poly.type
_entity_poly.pdbx_seq_one_letter_code
_entity_poly.pdbx_strand_id
1 'polypeptide(L)'
;GISGVPGAGKSTSIDVFGLHVLEKGGKLAVLAIDPSSERSKGSILGDKTRMEKLSVHPKSFIRPSPSAGSLGGVARKTRETIILCEAAGFDKIFVETVGVGQSETAVHSMVDFFLLIQLAGTGDELQGIKRGIMEMADGIVINKADGSNIEKAKLAASHFRNALHLFPAPDSGWSPKVM
;
A
#
# COMPACT_ATOMS: atom_id res chain seq x y z
N GLY A 1 1.79 1.53 -5.61
CA GLY A 1 0.66 1.05 -4.80
C GLY A 1 1.14 0.45 -3.49
N ILE A 2 0.38 0.64 -2.42
CA ILE A 2 0.69 0.08 -1.10
C ILE A 2 -0.56 -0.61 -0.57
N SER A 3 -0.47 -1.91 -0.32
CA SER A 3 -1.54 -2.74 0.22
C SER A 3 -1.06 -3.58 1.41
N GLY A 4 -1.96 -4.28 2.05
CA GLY A 4 -1.65 -5.19 3.16
C GLY A 4 -2.83 -5.33 4.12
N VAL A 5 -2.77 -6.34 4.97
CA VAL A 5 -3.85 -6.63 5.93
C VAL A 5 -4.13 -5.45 6.88
N PRO A 6 -5.36 -5.32 7.38
CA PRO A 6 -5.66 -4.35 8.43
C PRO A 6 -4.71 -4.54 9.63
N GLY A 7 -4.21 -3.44 10.19
CA GLY A 7 -3.25 -3.48 11.29
C GLY A 7 -1.79 -3.77 10.90
N ALA A 8 -1.48 -4.00 9.62
CA ALA A 8 -0.11 -4.21 9.15
C ALA A 8 0.82 -2.99 9.32
N GLY A 9 0.28 -1.83 9.67
CA GLY A 9 1.07 -0.61 9.85
C GLY A 9 1.30 0.17 8.57
N LYS A 10 0.43 0.02 7.55
CA LYS A 10 0.54 0.73 6.27
C LYS A 10 0.70 2.23 6.43
N SER A 11 -0.24 2.88 7.09
CA SER A 11 -0.25 4.35 7.26
C SER A 11 0.99 4.85 8.03
N THR A 12 1.45 4.10 9.05
CA THR A 12 2.69 4.40 9.78
C THR A 12 3.92 4.26 8.86
N SER A 13 3.96 3.20 8.06
CA SER A 13 5.04 2.99 7.09
C SER A 13 5.04 4.07 6.02
N ILE A 14 3.86 4.49 5.55
CA ILE A 14 3.71 5.58 4.58
C ILE A 14 4.20 6.90 5.18
N ASP A 15 3.90 7.20 6.45
CA ASP A 15 4.35 8.42 7.13
C ASP A 15 5.88 8.49 7.20
N VAL A 16 6.53 7.41 7.64
CA VAL A 16 8.00 7.33 7.75
C VAL A 16 8.68 7.32 6.37
N PHE A 17 8.22 6.44 5.49
CA PHE A 17 8.80 6.30 4.15
C PHE A 17 8.57 7.54 3.30
N GLY A 18 7.40 8.16 3.43
CA GLY A 18 7.07 9.39 2.73
C GLY A 18 7.98 10.55 3.15
N LEU A 19 8.28 10.71 4.45
CA LEU A 19 9.26 11.70 4.91
C LEU A 19 10.64 11.46 4.31
N HIS A 20 11.10 10.20 4.31
CA HIS A 20 12.38 9.85 3.68
C HIS A 20 12.42 10.18 2.18
N VAL A 21 11.32 9.98 1.47
CA VAL A 21 11.19 10.38 0.06
C VAL A 21 11.29 11.91 -0.09
N LEU A 22 10.63 12.66 0.79
CA LEU A 22 10.63 14.14 0.76
C LEU A 22 12.01 14.73 1.11
N GLU A 23 12.76 14.09 2.01
CA GLU A 23 14.15 14.46 2.35
C GLU A 23 15.11 14.36 1.14
N LYS A 24 14.83 13.45 0.22
CA LYS A 24 15.59 13.31 -1.04
C LYS A 24 15.21 14.33 -2.11
N GLY A 25 14.26 15.19 -1.82
CA GLY A 25 13.72 16.20 -2.73
C GLY A 25 12.42 15.76 -3.41
N GLY A 26 11.73 16.72 -4.03
CA GLY A 26 10.46 16.48 -4.71
C GLY A 26 9.23 16.71 -3.85
N LYS A 27 8.07 16.31 -4.38
CA LYS A 27 6.75 16.42 -3.74
C LYS A 27 6.08 15.05 -3.72
N LEU A 28 5.39 14.75 -2.61
CA LEU A 28 4.70 13.47 -2.42
C LEU A 28 3.19 13.68 -2.32
N ALA A 29 2.41 12.94 -3.13
CA ALA A 29 0.98 12.76 -2.92
C ALA A 29 0.68 11.39 -2.33
N VAL A 30 -0.26 11.32 -1.39
CA VAL A 30 -0.79 10.06 -0.84
C VAL A 30 -2.29 10.00 -1.10
N LEU A 31 -2.72 9.03 -1.87
CA LEU A 31 -4.11 8.78 -2.23
C LEU A 31 -4.58 7.54 -1.47
N ALA A 32 -5.35 7.74 -0.41
CA ALA A 32 -5.89 6.64 0.40
C ALA A 32 -7.27 6.22 -0.14
N ILE A 33 -7.41 4.96 -0.55
CA ILE A 33 -8.68 4.40 -1.02
C ILE A 33 -9.32 3.65 0.14
N ASP A 34 -10.37 4.22 0.73
CA ASP A 34 -11.12 3.60 1.81
C ASP A 34 -12.56 3.27 1.38
N PRO A 35 -12.93 1.97 1.29
CA PRO A 35 -14.29 1.57 0.96
C PRO A 35 -15.32 1.91 2.05
N SER A 36 -14.89 2.17 3.28
CA SER A 36 -15.79 2.43 4.42
C SER A 36 -16.24 3.90 4.52
N SER A 37 -15.64 4.80 3.76
CA SER A 37 -15.83 6.25 3.92
C SER A 37 -17.17 6.81 3.46
N GLU A 38 -18.03 6.01 2.79
CA GLU A 38 -19.38 6.45 2.43
C GLU A 38 -20.34 6.57 3.62
N ARG A 39 -20.13 5.76 4.65
CA ARG A 39 -21.02 5.74 5.83
C ARG A 39 -20.59 6.66 6.96
N SER A 40 -19.32 7.01 7.03
CA SER A 40 -18.80 7.91 8.05
C SER A 40 -18.05 9.06 7.38
N LYS A 41 -18.64 10.26 7.42
CA LYS A 41 -17.93 11.51 7.07
C LYS A 41 -16.64 11.74 7.91
N GLY A 42 -16.24 10.74 8.72
CA GLY A 42 -15.13 10.75 9.65
C GLY A 42 -13.80 10.20 9.10
N SER A 43 -13.79 9.51 7.95
CA SER A 43 -12.53 8.90 7.44
C SER A 43 -11.52 9.92 6.94
N ILE A 44 -11.96 11.08 6.48
CA ILE A 44 -11.06 12.18 6.03
C ILE A 44 -10.13 12.65 7.15
N LEU A 45 -10.60 12.64 8.40
CA LEU A 45 -9.78 12.98 9.57
C LEU A 45 -8.90 11.79 10.00
N GLY A 46 -9.41 10.56 9.90
CA GLY A 46 -8.71 9.36 10.35
C GLY A 46 -7.39 9.08 9.61
N ASP A 47 -7.34 9.29 8.30
CA ASP A 47 -6.12 9.06 7.51
C ASP A 47 -5.07 10.15 7.76
N LYS A 48 -5.48 11.40 7.91
CA LYS A 48 -4.58 12.50 8.26
C LYS A 48 -4.01 12.35 9.68
N THR A 49 -4.80 11.85 10.63
CA THR A 49 -4.34 11.61 12.01
C THR A 49 -3.40 10.41 12.12
N ARG A 50 -3.42 9.47 11.16
CA ARG A 50 -2.49 8.34 11.12
C ARG A 50 -1.16 8.67 10.45
N MET A 51 -1.09 9.72 9.65
CA MET A 51 0.10 10.22 8.95
C MET A 51 0.43 11.63 9.44
N GLU A 52 0.67 11.75 10.75
CA GLU A 52 0.77 13.05 11.45
C GLU A 52 1.85 13.95 10.86
N LYS A 53 3.01 13.40 10.59
CA LYS A 53 4.16 14.17 10.09
C LYS A 53 4.00 14.56 8.61
N LEU A 54 3.52 13.63 7.79
CA LEU A 54 3.24 13.95 6.39
C LEU A 54 2.09 14.94 6.24
N SER A 55 1.06 14.87 7.09
CA SER A 55 -0.13 15.72 6.98
C SER A 55 0.15 17.20 7.10
N VAL A 56 1.24 17.58 7.79
CA VAL A 56 1.66 18.96 8.02
C VAL A 56 2.87 19.38 7.15
N HIS A 57 3.43 18.46 6.37
CA HIS A 57 4.63 18.75 5.58
C HIS A 57 4.26 19.56 4.31
N PRO A 58 4.93 20.70 4.04
CA PRO A 58 4.54 21.63 2.97
C PRO A 58 4.66 21.06 1.54
N LYS A 59 5.43 19.98 1.35
CA LYS A 59 5.60 19.29 0.06
C LYS A 59 4.82 17.99 -0.03
N SER A 60 3.92 17.72 0.92
CA SER A 60 3.04 16.56 0.89
C SER A 60 1.59 16.95 0.65
N PHE A 61 0.85 16.05 0.02
CA PHE A 61 -0.58 16.16 -0.19
C PHE A 61 -1.23 14.83 0.14
N ILE A 62 -2.14 14.79 1.12
CA ILE A 62 -2.87 13.59 1.50
C ILE A 62 -4.34 13.75 1.13
N ARG A 63 -4.84 12.86 0.29
CA ARG A 63 -6.23 12.83 -0.15
C ARG A 63 -6.87 11.48 0.16
N PRO A 64 -7.83 11.41 1.09
CA PRO A 64 -8.73 10.28 1.19
C PRO A 64 -9.67 10.25 -0.03
N SER A 65 -9.84 9.09 -0.62
CA SER A 65 -10.76 8.87 -1.73
C SER A 65 -11.82 7.87 -1.29
N PRO A 66 -13.08 8.32 -1.09
CA PRO A 66 -14.16 7.40 -0.77
C PRO A 66 -14.38 6.46 -1.95
N SER A 67 -14.48 5.18 -1.68
CA SER A 67 -14.92 4.21 -2.67
C SER A 67 -16.44 4.22 -2.76
N ALA A 68 -16.99 5.11 -3.59
CA ALA A 68 -18.41 5.23 -3.82
C ALA A 68 -18.98 3.97 -4.51
N GLY A 69 -19.23 2.90 -3.76
CA GLY A 69 -20.09 1.77 -4.14
C GLY A 69 -19.72 0.95 -5.39
N SER A 70 -18.95 1.46 -6.31
CA SER A 70 -18.47 0.72 -7.49
C SER A 70 -16.95 0.78 -7.64
N LEU A 71 -16.32 -0.39 -7.69
CA LEU A 71 -14.89 -0.56 -7.95
C LEU A 71 -14.40 0.21 -9.18
N GLY A 72 -15.18 0.21 -10.26
CA GLY A 72 -14.85 0.93 -11.48
C GLY A 72 -14.83 2.45 -11.30
N GLY A 73 -15.73 3.00 -10.48
CA GLY A 73 -15.79 4.43 -10.19
C GLY A 73 -14.59 4.92 -9.37
N VAL A 74 -14.15 4.12 -8.39
CA VAL A 74 -12.95 4.42 -7.59
C VAL A 74 -11.68 4.40 -8.44
N ALA A 75 -11.51 3.35 -9.23
CA ALA A 75 -10.35 3.21 -10.10
C ALA A 75 -10.23 4.39 -11.08
N ARG A 76 -11.35 4.81 -11.69
CA ARG A 76 -11.38 5.96 -12.59
C ARG A 76 -10.98 7.25 -11.87
N LYS A 77 -11.64 7.57 -10.75
CA LYS A 77 -11.34 8.80 -9.98
C LYS A 77 -9.91 8.83 -9.45
N THR A 78 -9.38 7.69 -9.02
CA THR A 78 -7.99 7.59 -8.56
C THR A 78 -7.02 7.85 -9.70
N ARG A 79 -7.24 7.26 -10.88
CA ARG A 79 -6.41 7.52 -12.06
C ARG A 79 -6.44 8.98 -12.51
N GLU A 80 -7.62 9.59 -12.54
CA GLU A 80 -7.78 11.02 -12.82
C GLU A 80 -7.04 11.89 -11.80
N THR A 81 -7.07 11.48 -10.50
CA THR A 81 -6.34 12.19 -9.45
C THR A 81 -4.83 12.04 -9.57
N ILE A 82 -4.31 10.86 -9.97
CA ILE A 82 -2.89 10.66 -10.26
C ILE A 82 -2.43 11.67 -11.32
N ILE A 83 -3.14 11.75 -12.44
CA ILE A 83 -2.83 12.71 -13.54
C ILE A 83 -2.81 14.16 -13.04
N LEU A 84 -3.78 14.54 -12.20
CA LEU A 84 -3.83 15.88 -11.61
C LEU A 84 -2.65 16.14 -10.66
N CYS A 85 -2.25 15.15 -9.86
CA CYS A 85 -1.07 15.25 -9.00
C CYS A 85 0.22 15.41 -9.81
N GLU A 86 0.40 14.62 -10.88
CA GLU A 86 1.53 14.75 -11.80
C GLU A 86 1.58 16.14 -12.43
N ALA A 87 0.45 16.64 -12.94
CA ALA A 87 0.33 17.99 -13.50
C ALA A 87 0.63 19.09 -12.47
N ALA A 88 0.36 18.87 -11.18
CA ALA A 88 0.69 19.78 -10.08
C ALA A 88 2.15 19.65 -9.60
N GLY A 89 2.95 18.81 -10.25
CA GLY A 89 4.36 18.62 -9.97
C GLY A 89 4.67 17.71 -8.79
N PHE A 90 3.76 16.80 -8.44
CA PHE A 90 4.06 15.70 -7.54
C PHE A 90 4.78 14.59 -8.31
N ASP A 91 6.02 14.35 -7.98
CA ASP A 91 6.89 13.37 -8.64
C ASP A 91 6.84 11.98 -8.00
N LYS A 92 6.25 11.88 -6.83
CA LYS A 92 5.97 10.61 -6.13
C LYS A 92 4.50 10.59 -5.72
N ILE A 93 3.82 9.47 -6.04
CA ILE A 93 2.41 9.30 -5.71
C ILE A 93 2.23 7.94 -5.08
N PHE A 94 1.84 7.91 -3.80
CA PHE A 94 1.50 6.68 -3.09
C PHE A 94 -0.01 6.46 -3.17
N VAL A 95 -0.42 5.27 -3.56
CA VAL A 95 -1.83 4.85 -3.57
C VAL A 95 -2.01 3.75 -2.53
N GLU A 96 -2.63 4.09 -1.41
CA GLU A 96 -2.90 3.14 -0.30
C GLU A 96 -4.27 2.48 -0.48
N THR A 97 -4.33 1.15 -0.30
CA THR A 97 -5.57 0.38 -0.20
C THR A 97 -5.78 -0.15 1.21
N VAL A 98 -7.03 -0.45 1.58
CA VAL A 98 -7.34 -1.01 2.92
C VAL A 98 -7.04 -2.50 3.09
N GLY A 99 -6.64 -3.20 2.02
CA GLY A 99 -6.22 -4.61 2.11
C GLY A 99 -7.35 -5.63 2.20
N VAL A 100 -8.57 -5.30 1.74
CA VAL A 100 -9.73 -6.21 1.76
C VAL A 100 -10.00 -6.93 0.44
N GLY A 101 -9.11 -6.78 -0.55
CA GLY A 101 -9.03 -7.66 -1.72
C GLY A 101 -9.91 -7.31 -2.91
N GLN A 102 -10.46 -6.10 -3.00
CA GLN A 102 -11.25 -5.69 -4.17
C GLN A 102 -10.69 -4.47 -4.92
N SER A 103 -9.97 -3.58 -4.26
CA SER A 103 -9.36 -2.40 -4.87
C SER A 103 -7.92 -2.64 -5.35
N GLU A 104 -7.29 -3.73 -4.90
CA GLU A 104 -5.88 -4.03 -5.17
C GLU A 104 -5.58 -4.24 -6.64
N THR A 105 -6.41 -5.02 -7.34
CA THR A 105 -6.26 -5.24 -8.78
C THR A 105 -6.37 -3.94 -9.58
N ALA A 106 -7.33 -3.10 -9.19
CA ALA A 106 -7.53 -1.81 -9.84
C ALA A 106 -6.34 -0.87 -9.59
N VAL A 107 -5.79 -0.86 -8.37
CA VAL A 107 -4.60 -0.06 -8.02
C VAL A 107 -3.37 -0.58 -8.74
N HIS A 108 -3.13 -1.89 -8.75
CA HIS A 108 -2.00 -2.49 -9.47
C HIS A 108 -1.96 -2.04 -10.95
N SER A 109 -3.11 -1.96 -11.62
CA SER A 109 -3.18 -1.54 -13.03
C SER A 109 -2.83 -0.07 -13.30
N MET A 110 -2.62 0.76 -12.29
CA MET A 110 -2.37 2.20 -12.43
C MET A 110 -1.11 2.70 -11.72
N VAL A 111 -0.29 1.79 -11.19
CA VAL A 111 0.94 2.11 -10.47
C VAL A 111 2.14 1.41 -11.08
N ASP A 112 3.31 1.98 -10.92
CA ASP A 112 4.58 1.43 -11.44
C ASP A 112 5.16 0.35 -10.53
N PHE A 113 4.77 0.33 -9.25
CA PHE A 113 5.25 -0.61 -8.25
C PHE A 113 4.16 -0.91 -7.22
N PHE A 114 3.94 -2.17 -6.91
CA PHE A 114 2.94 -2.61 -5.94
C PHE A 114 3.60 -3.28 -4.73
N LEU A 115 3.60 -2.58 -3.59
CA LEU A 115 4.16 -3.03 -2.31
C LEU A 115 3.08 -3.67 -1.45
N LEU A 116 3.32 -4.90 -1.03
CA LEU A 116 2.46 -5.63 -0.11
C LEU A 116 3.08 -5.65 1.30
N ILE A 117 2.42 -5.04 2.28
CA ILE A 117 2.87 -5.03 3.68
C ILE A 117 2.13 -6.11 4.47
N GLN A 118 2.88 -6.99 5.10
CA GLN A 118 2.38 -8.13 5.85
C GLN A 118 2.88 -8.12 7.31
N LEU A 119 2.27 -8.93 8.15
CA LEU A 119 2.67 -9.15 9.54
C LEU A 119 3.25 -10.53 9.72
N ALA A 120 4.15 -10.68 10.68
CA ALA A 120 4.62 -11.97 11.17
C ALA A 120 3.67 -12.53 12.23
N GLY A 121 3.51 -13.85 12.27
CA GLY A 121 2.96 -14.57 13.42
C GLY A 121 1.45 -14.77 13.46
N THR A 122 0.75 -14.63 12.36
CA THR A 122 -0.71 -14.94 12.30
C THR A 122 -1.02 -16.42 12.03
N GLY A 123 0.01 -17.28 11.93
CA GLY A 123 -0.12 -18.77 11.79
C GLY A 123 -0.69 -19.26 10.45
N ASP A 124 -1.50 -18.44 9.79
CA ASP A 124 -2.17 -18.69 8.51
C ASP A 124 -1.85 -17.57 7.49
N GLU A 125 -0.63 -17.07 7.55
CA GLU A 125 -0.18 -15.90 6.79
C GLU A 125 -0.43 -16.02 5.29
N LEU A 126 -0.25 -17.23 4.74
CA LEU A 126 -0.49 -17.50 3.33
C LEU A 126 -1.97 -17.81 3.02
N GLN A 127 -2.73 -18.34 3.98
CA GLN A 127 -4.14 -18.69 3.76
C GLN A 127 -5.07 -17.46 3.80
N GLY A 128 -4.72 -16.44 4.60
CA GLY A 128 -5.46 -15.18 4.68
C GLY A 128 -5.24 -14.24 3.49
N ILE A 129 -4.20 -14.48 2.67
CA ILE A 129 -3.87 -13.66 1.52
C ILE A 129 -4.42 -14.32 0.27
N LYS A 130 -5.28 -13.60 -0.44
CA LYS A 130 -5.74 -14.07 -1.74
C LYS A 130 -4.53 -14.24 -2.66
N ARG A 131 -4.37 -15.44 -3.23
CA ARG A 131 -3.26 -15.77 -4.14
C ARG A 131 -2.99 -14.68 -5.18
N GLY A 132 -4.06 -14.10 -5.75
CA GLY A 132 -3.94 -13.05 -6.76
C GLY A 132 -3.29 -11.75 -6.26
N ILE A 133 -3.37 -11.43 -4.96
CA ILE A 133 -2.69 -10.23 -4.42
C ILE A 133 -1.18 -10.47 -4.32
N MET A 134 -0.76 -11.67 -3.93
CA MET A 134 0.66 -12.05 -3.91
C MET A 134 1.28 -12.03 -5.31
N GLU A 135 0.55 -12.53 -6.29
CA GLU A 135 0.98 -12.58 -7.69
C GLU A 135 1.19 -11.19 -8.29
N MET A 136 0.42 -10.20 -7.82
CA MET A 136 0.55 -8.79 -8.25
C MET A 136 1.65 -8.02 -7.52
N ALA A 137 2.21 -8.54 -6.43
CA ALA A 137 3.17 -7.80 -5.61
C ALA A 137 4.55 -7.74 -6.27
N ASP A 138 5.06 -6.53 -6.49
CA ASP A 138 6.44 -6.30 -6.92
C ASP A 138 7.44 -6.35 -5.75
N GLY A 139 6.94 -6.19 -4.52
CA GLY A 139 7.69 -6.35 -3.29
C GLY A 139 6.80 -6.70 -2.12
N ILE A 140 7.31 -7.48 -1.18
CA ILE A 140 6.62 -7.86 0.06
C ILE A 140 7.48 -7.45 1.25
N VAL A 141 6.88 -6.73 2.20
CA VAL A 141 7.55 -6.33 3.45
C VAL A 141 6.86 -7.01 4.62
N ILE A 142 7.63 -7.72 5.44
CA ILE A 142 7.15 -8.25 6.71
C ILE A 142 7.38 -7.19 7.79
N ASN A 143 6.33 -6.49 8.15
CA ASN A 143 6.39 -5.41 9.12
C ASN A 143 6.29 -5.91 10.56
N LYS A 144 6.61 -5.02 11.54
CA LYS A 144 6.70 -5.32 12.97
C LYS A 144 7.67 -6.49 13.26
N ALA A 145 8.79 -6.50 12.54
CA ALA A 145 9.84 -7.51 12.62
C ALA A 145 10.89 -7.11 13.69
N ASP A 146 10.44 -6.68 14.86
CA ASP A 146 11.26 -6.22 15.96
C ASP A 146 10.99 -7.00 17.27
N GLY A 147 11.85 -6.85 18.25
CA GLY A 147 11.70 -7.48 19.56
C GLY A 147 11.52 -9.00 19.47
N SER A 148 10.46 -9.51 20.09
CA SER A 148 10.12 -10.95 20.09
C SER A 148 9.59 -11.48 18.74
N ASN A 149 9.34 -10.62 17.78
CA ASN A 149 8.77 -11.00 16.48
C ASN A 149 9.84 -11.31 15.42
N ILE A 150 11.13 -11.03 15.68
CA ILE A 150 12.21 -11.19 14.68
C ILE A 150 12.21 -12.57 14.03
N GLU A 151 12.20 -13.64 14.84
CA GLU A 151 12.27 -15.02 14.31
C GLU A 151 10.99 -15.40 13.53
N LYS A 152 9.83 -14.95 14.02
CA LYS A 152 8.56 -15.14 13.30
C LYS A 152 8.56 -14.40 11.96
N ALA A 153 9.11 -13.19 11.93
CA ALA A 153 9.22 -12.41 10.70
C ALA A 153 10.15 -13.06 9.67
N LYS A 154 11.29 -13.61 10.11
CA LYS A 154 12.20 -14.37 9.24
C LYS A 154 11.52 -15.61 8.66
N LEU A 155 10.75 -16.34 9.49
CA LEU A 155 10.01 -17.51 9.04
C LEU A 155 8.93 -17.12 8.02
N ALA A 156 8.14 -16.09 8.30
CA ALA A 156 7.15 -15.54 7.38
C ALA A 156 7.79 -15.13 6.05
N ALA A 157 8.90 -14.38 6.08
CA ALA A 157 9.62 -13.98 4.89
C ALA A 157 10.09 -15.19 4.06
N SER A 158 10.51 -16.28 4.71
CA SER A 158 10.88 -17.53 4.03
C SER A 158 9.66 -18.17 3.35
N HIS A 159 8.52 -18.23 4.03
CA HIS A 159 7.28 -18.77 3.46
C HIS A 159 6.84 -17.96 2.23
N PHE A 160 6.89 -16.62 2.28
CA PHE A 160 6.55 -15.76 1.14
C PHE A 160 7.53 -15.95 -0.03
N ARG A 161 8.84 -16.08 0.22
CA ARG A 161 9.82 -16.37 -0.85
C ARG A 161 9.51 -17.70 -1.53
N ASN A 162 9.26 -18.74 -0.75
CA ASN A 162 8.92 -20.07 -1.28
C ASN A 162 7.62 -20.03 -2.10
N ALA A 163 6.60 -19.30 -1.62
CA ALA A 163 5.34 -19.15 -2.35
C ALA A 163 5.51 -18.38 -3.68
N LEU A 164 6.35 -17.34 -3.70
CA LEU A 164 6.64 -16.59 -4.92
C LEU A 164 7.29 -17.45 -6.01
N HIS A 165 8.11 -18.44 -5.65
CA HIS A 165 8.69 -19.39 -6.62
C HIS A 165 7.66 -20.30 -7.31
N LEU A 166 6.44 -20.37 -6.79
CA LEU A 166 5.35 -21.15 -7.42
C LEU A 166 4.61 -20.37 -8.52
N PHE A 167 4.86 -19.07 -8.64
CA PHE A 167 4.28 -18.25 -9.69
C PHE A 167 5.16 -18.24 -10.94
N PRO A 168 4.57 -18.11 -12.13
CA PRO A 168 5.34 -17.93 -13.35
C PRO A 168 6.17 -16.65 -13.27
N ALA A 169 7.33 -16.64 -13.92
CA ALA A 169 8.15 -15.44 -14.02
C ALA A 169 7.34 -14.31 -14.69
N PRO A 170 7.33 -13.09 -14.12
CA PRO A 170 6.65 -11.96 -14.73
C PRO A 170 7.25 -11.60 -16.09
N ASP A 171 6.41 -11.18 -17.04
CA ASP A 171 6.85 -10.74 -18.38
C ASP A 171 7.82 -9.55 -18.32
N SER A 172 7.76 -8.75 -17.24
CA SER A 172 8.67 -7.63 -16.99
C SER A 172 10.12 -8.04 -16.70
N GLY A 173 10.40 -9.32 -16.41
CA GLY A 173 11.68 -9.81 -15.93
C GLY A 173 12.02 -9.39 -14.49
N TRP A 174 11.14 -8.67 -13.80
CA TRP A 174 11.31 -8.29 -12.40
C TRP A 174 11.01 -9.48 -11.48
N SER A 175 11.87 -9.74 -10.51
CA SER A 175 11.63 -10.74 -9.48
C SER A 175 11.20 -10.04 -8.17
N PRO A 176 9.97 -10.31 -7.67
CA PRO A 176 9.51 -9.72 -6.42
C PRO A 176 10.45 -10.04 -5.26
N LYS A 177 10.72 -9.03 -4.42
CA LYS A 177 11.61 -9.18 -3.26
C LYS A 177 10.80 -9.25 -1.98
N VAL A 178 11.24 -10.12 -1.05
CA VAL A 178 10.68 -10.23 0.30
C VAL A 178 11.70 -9.71 1.30
N MET A 179 11.32 -8.68 2.04
CA MET A 179 12.14 -7.95 3.02
C MET A 179 11.53 -8.06 4.42
#